data_b6ac921340d44d451c3c17f12dd3e805
#
_entry.id   b6ac921340d44d451c3c17f12dd3e805
#
_cell.length_a   1.000
_cell.length_b   1.000
_cell.length_c   1.000
_cell.angle_alpha   90.00
_cell.angle_beta   90.00
_cell.angle_gamma   90.00
#
_symmetry.space_group_name_H-M   'P 1'
#
loop_
_entity.id
_entity.type
_entity.pdbx_description
1 polymer ?
#
loop_
_entity_poly.entity_id
_entity_poly.type
_entity_poly.pdbx_seq_one_letter_code
_entity_poly.pdbx_strand_id
1 'polypeptide(L)'
;SVTGNVLRDYLTDLFPILELGTSAKMLSVVPLLAGGGLFETGAGGSAPRHVQQFVEEGHLRWDSLGEFCALVASFEHYAQVHKNERAQIIAKTLDEAIGEHLENQREPSRRVNELDTRGSHFYLAYYWAKALAKQTEDTELQSIFIKVADQISNNEDEIVSELLDIQGKPVDIGGYYQPDEELTSKSMRPSNTLNSILDQI
;
A
#
# COMPACT_ATOMS: atom_id res chain seq x y z
N SER A 1 14.03 -5.41 16.26
CA SER A 1 14.28 -5.33 14.84
C SER A 1 15.77 -5.22 14.58
N VAL A 2 16.26 -5.94 13.61
CA VAL A 2 17.69 -5.95 13.24
C VAL A 2 18.15 -4.60 12.69
N THR A 3 17.24 -3.76 12.29
CA THR A 3 17.55 -2.50 11.60
C THR A 3 17.15 -1.24 12.33
N GLY A 4 16.38 -1.36 13.41
CA GLY A 4 15.84 -0.20 14.11
C GLY A 4 14.91 0.68 13.27
N ASN A 5 14.52 0.23 12.11
CA ASN A 5 13.62 0.96 11.23
C ASN A 5 12.20 0.36 11.30
N VAL A 6 11.32 1.03 12.00
CA VAL A 6 9.93 0.62 12.20
C VAL A 6 9.22 0.36 10.87
N LEU A 7 9.49 1.16 9.85
CA LEU A 7 8.87 1.02 8.54
C LEU A 7 9.33 -0.24 7.79
N ARG A 8 10.54 -0.68 8.04
CA ARG A 8 11.06 -1.94 7.52
C ARG A 8 10.39 -3.14 8.18
N ASP A 9 10.12 -3.05 9.46
CA ASP A 9 9.51 -4.15 10.22
C ASP A 9 8.06 -4.44 9.77
N TYR A 10 7.37 -3.46 9.21
CA TYR A 10 6.04 -3.68 8.63
C TYR A 10 6.02 -4.69 7.48
N LEU A 11 7.10 -4.83 6.72
CA LEU A 11 7.17 -5.83 5.65
C LEU A 11 7.28 -7.25 6.20
N THR A 12 7.93 -7.43 7.34
CA THR A 12 8.04 -8.75 7.96
C THR A 12 6.71 -9.25 8.48
N ASP A 13 5.77 -8.37 8.78
CA ASP A 13 4.42 -8.72 9.22
C ASP A 13 3.51 -9.20 8.08
N LEU A 14 3.96 -9.12 6.83
CA LEU A 14 3.25 -9.69 5.69
C LEU A 14 3.18 -11.23 5.75
N PHE A 15 4.21 -11.89 6.25
CA PHE A 15 4.24 -13.34 6.35
C PHE A 15 3.14 -13.93 7.24
N PRO A 16 2.86 -13.41 8.42
CA PRO A 16 1.72 -13.88 9.23
C PRO A 16 0.37 -13.71 8.53
N ILE A 17 0.19 -12.66 7.74
CA ILE A 17 -1.02 -12.41 6.97
C ILE A 17 -1.17 -13.46 5.86
N LEU A 18 -0.08 -13.81 5.20
CA LEU A 18 -0.04 -14.87 4.19
C LEU A 18 -0.29 -16.26 4.79
N GLU A 19 0.30 -16.57 5.93
CA GLU A 19 0.12 -17.83 6.63
C GLU A 19 -1.32 -18.04 7.09
N LEU A 20 -2.00 -17.02 7.55
CA LEU A 20 -3.38 -17.10 7.97
C LEU A 20 -4.35 -17.41 6.82
N GLY A 21 -3.90 -17.32 5.57
CA GLY A 21 -4.68 -17.68 4.38
C GLY A 21 -6.01 -16.92 4.26
N THR A 22 -6.18 -15.87 5.04
CA THR A 22 -7.40 -15.09 5.10
C THR A 22 -7.29 -13.92 4.15
N SER A 23 -7.90 -14.09 3.03
CA SER A 23 -7.93 -13.17 1.92
C SER A 23 -8.47 -11.77 2.24
N ALA A 24 -9.44 -11.67 3.14
CA ALA A 24 -10.01 -10.38 3.52
C ALA A 24 -8.98 -9.49 4.24
N LYS A 25 -8.11 -10.07 5.05
CA LYS A 25 -7.03 -9.35 5.71
C LYS A 25 -5.89 -8.95 4.78
N MET A 26 -5.86 -9.44 3.56
CA MET A 26 -4.78 -9.11 2.64
C MET A 26 -4.85 -7.70 2.09
N LEU A 27 -6.02 -7.09 2.01
CA LEU A 27 -6.09 -5.64 1.76
C LEU A 27 -5.65 -4.82 2.97
N SER A 28 -5.60 -5.38 4.16
CA SER A 28 -4.94 -4.72 5.29
C SER A 28 -3.43 -4.60 5.11
N VAL A 29 -2.86 -5.35 4.18
CA VAL A 29 -1.49 -5.18 3.69
C VAL A 29 -1.34 -3.90 2.87
N VAL A 30 -2.40 -3.41 2.25
CA VAL A 30 -2.33 -2.17 1.47
C VAL A 30 -1.90 -0.97 2.31
N PRO A 31 -2.35 -0.76 3.54
CA PRO A 31 -1.78 0.24 4.43
C PRO A 31 -0.30 0.00 4.76
N LEU A 32 0.13 -1.25 4.86
CA LEU A 32 1.54 -1.60 5.01
C LEU A 32 2.33 -1.26 3.74
N LEU A 33 1.78 -1.54 2.58
CA LEU A 33 2.34 -1.11 1.30
C LEU A 33 2.36 0.41 1.17
N ALA A 34 1.38 1.11 1.72
CA ALA A 34 1.34 2.57 1.73
C ALA A 34 2.42 3.22 2.60
N GLY A 35 3.05 2.51 3.50
CA GLY A 35 4.07 3.05 4.40
C GLY A 35 5.29 2.19 4.61
N GLY A 36 5.10 0.89 4.79
CA GLY A 36 6.13 0.00 5.30
C GLY A 36 7.25 -0.31 4.31
N GLY A 37 6.93 -0.62 3.08
CA GLY A 37 7.89 -1.02 2.06
C GLY A 37 8.79 0.09 1.54
N LEU A 38 8.34 1.32 1.70
CA LEU A 38 8.95 2.49 1.07
C LEU A 38 10.37 2.79 1.50
N PHE A 39 10.68 2.47 2.73
CA PHE A 39 11.95 2.82 3.33
C PHE A 39 12.99 1.70 3.22
N GLU A 40 12.54 0.53 2.84
CA GLU A 40 13.38 -0.64 2.84
C GLU A 40 14.14 -0.87 1.53
N THR A 41 13.48 -0.61 0.44
CA THR A 41 14.02 -0.90 -0.87
C THR A 41 14.78 0.25 -1.45
N GLY A 42 14.73 1.34 -0.75
CA GLY A 42 15.42 2.48 -1.18
C GLY A 42 16.82 2.16 -1.49
N ALA A 43 17.11 1.98 -2.61
CA ALA A 43 18.43 1.96 -3.09
C ALA A 43 19.42 2.58 -2.05
N GLY A 44 19.61 1.86 -0.97
CA GLY A 44 20.56 2.09 0.11
C GLY A 44 20.78 3.54 0.56
N GLY A 45 21.53 4.30 -0.18
CA GLY A 45 21.95 5.65 0.21
C GLY A 45 20.91 6.77 0.00
N SER A 46 19.81 6.52 -0.71
CA SER A 46 18.80 7.55 -0.98
C SER A 46 17.70 7.64 0.07
N ALA A 47 17.48 6.60 0.85
CA ALA A 47 16.42 6.55 1.86
C ALA A 47 16.48 7.69 2.89
N PRO A 48 17.63 8.04 3.49
CA PRO A 48 17.72 9.17 4.42
C PRO A 48 17.28 10.49 3.79
N ARG A 49 17.64 10.73 2.54
CA ARG A 49 17.27 11.94 1.84
C ARG A 49 15.76 12.00 1.55
N HIS A 50 15.17 10.90 1.18
CA HIS A 50 13.71 10.81 0.97
C HIS A 50 12.93 11.06 2.25
N VAL A 51 13.39 10.54 3.38
CA VAL A 51 12.77 10.81 4.68
C VAL A 51 12.91 12.27 5.06
N GLN A 52 14.08 12.87 4.87
CA GLN A 52 14.29 14.29 5.12
C GLN A 52 13.35 15.15 4.29
N GLN A 53 13.24 14.89 2.99
CA GLN A 53 12.33 15.61 2.11
C GLN A 53 10.86 15.42 2.54
N PHE A 54 10.49 14.21 2.95
CA PHE A 54 9.14 13.97 3.46
C PHE A 54 8.84 14.78 4.72
N VAL A 55 9.77 14.81 5.67
CA VAL A 55 9.63 15.61 6.91
C VAL A 55 9.50 17.09 6.60
N GLU A 56 10.23 17.60 5.61
CA GLU A 56 10.21 19.00 5.23
C GLU A 56 8.97 19.40 4.42
N GLU A 57 8.51 18.53 3.52
CA GLU A 57 7.51 18.86 2.50
C GLU A 57 6.18 18.12 2.64
N GLY A 58 6.11 17.06 3.45
CA GLY A 58 4.92 16.21 3.54
C GLY A 58 4.59 15.46 2.25
N HIS A 59 5.55 15.32 1.34
CA HIS A 59 5.39 14.68 0.03
C HIS A 59 6.40 13.56 -0.17
N LEU A 60 5.94 12.37 -0.52
CA LEU A 60 6.76 11.19 -0.75
C LEU A 60 6.98 10.96 -2.25
N ARG A 61 8.25 10.83 -2.65
CA ARG A 61 8.66 10.64 -4.05
C ARG A 61 9.08 9.21 -4.39
N TRP A 62 8.72 8.29 -3.57
CA TRP A 62 9.16 6.92 -3.68
C TRP A 62 8.30 6.11 -4.64
N ASP A 63 8.91 5.43 -5.58
CA ASP A 63 8.23 4.47 -6.44
C ASP A 63 8.46 3.05 -5.95
N SER A 64 7.38 2.34 -5.64
CA SER A 64 7.39 0.99 -5.07
C SER A 64 7.01 -0.10 -6.08
N LEU A 65 7.07 0.18 -7.36
CA LEU A 65 6.68 -0.80 -8.39
C LEU A 65 7.44 -2.12 -8.27
N GLY A 66 8.76 -2.03 -8.01
CA GLY A 66 9.59 -3.22 -7.84
C GLY A 66 9.15 -4.10 -6.67
N GLU A 67 8.74 -3.49 -5.56
CA GLU A 67 8.24 -4.21 -4.39
C GLU A 67 6.90 -4.87 -4.66
N PHE A 68 6.02 -4.23 -5.38
CA PHE A 68 4.74 -4.82 -5.76
C PHE A 68 4.93 -6.02 -6.69
N CYS A 69 5.85 -5.93 -7.64
CA CYS A 69 6.22 -7.07 -8.49
C CYS A 69 6.84 -8.22 -7.66
N ALA A 70 7.71 -7.89 -6.70
CA ALA A 70 8.26 -8.89 -5.79
C ALA A 70 7.18 -9.52 -4.90
N LEU A 71 6.18 -8.78 -4.50
CA LEU A 71 5.05 -9.28 -3.73
C LEU A 71 4.21 -10.27 -4.55
N VAL A 72 3.94 -10.01 -5.83
CA VAL A 72 3.29 -10.98 -6.74
C VAL A 72 4.06 -12.29 -6.75
N ALA A 73 5.36 -12.24 -6.99
CA ALA A 73 6.21 -13.43 -7.01
C ALA A 73 6.19 -14.18 -5.66
N SER A 74 6.15 -13.46 -4.55
CA SER A 74 6.06 -14.05 -3.21
C SER A 74 4.72 -14.75 -2.98
N PHE A 75 3.61 -14.18 -3.41
CA PHE A 75 2.30 -14.81 -3.35
C PHE A 75 2.21 -16.06 -4.24
N GLU A 76 2.74 -15.99 -5.45
CA GLU A 76 2.81 -17.16 -6.35
C GLU A 76 3.62 -18.29 -5.73
N HIS A 77 4.77 -18.00 -5.18
CA HIS A 77 5.60 -18.98 -4.49
C HIS A 77 4.88 -19.61 -3.30
N TYR A 78 4.26 -18.78 -2.45
CA TYR A 78 3.46 -19.25 -1.33
C TYR A 78 2.32 -20.17 -1.78
N ALA A 79 1.59 -19.77 -2.82
CA ALA A 79 0.50 -20.55 -3.38
C ALA A 79 0.96 -21.95 -3.85
N GLN A 80 2.13 -22.03 -4.50
CA GLN A 80 2.70 -23.28 -4.96
C GLN A 80 3.16 -24.17 -3.81
N VAL A 81 3.89 -23.63 -2.85
CA VAL A 81 4.43 -24.37 -1.70
C VAL A 81 3.33 -24.92 -0.81
N HIS A 82 2.34 -24.11 -0.53
CA HIS A 82 1.24 -24.45 0.39
C HIS A 82 -0.02 -24.96 -0.31
N LYS A 83 -0.02 -25.06 -1.64
CA LYS A 83 -1.19 -25.43 -2.45
C LYS A 83 -2.42 -24.58 -2.12
N ASN A 84 -2.20 -23.27 -1.98
CA ASN A 84 -3.22 -22.31 -1.55
C ASN A 84 -3.79 -21.59 -2.78
N GLU A 85 -5.01 -21.97 -3.17
CA GLU A 85 -5.69 -21.39 -4.33
C GLU A 85 -6.01 -19.90 -4.15
N ARG A 86 -6.36 -19.47 -2.93
CA ARG A 86 -6.61 -18.05 -2.64
C ARG A 86 -5.36 -17.20 -2.82
N ALA A 87 -4.21 -17.68 -2.40
CA ALA A 87 -2.94 -16.98 -2.63
C ALA A 87 -2.63 -16.83 -4.13
N GLN A 88 -3.01 -17.83 -4.94
CA GLN A 88 -2.87 -17.73 -6.40
C GLN A 88 -3.79 -16.67 -7.00
N ILE A 89 -5.03 -16.59 -6.56
CA ILE A 89 -5.98 -15.56 -6.99
C ILE A 89 -5.47 -14.17 -6.61
N ILE A 90 -4.92 -14.03 -5.42
CA ILE A 90 -4.34 -12.77 -4.94
C ILE A 90 -3.13 -12.35 -5.76
N ALA A 91 -2.24 -13.27 -6.09
CA ALA A 91 -1.10 -13.00 -6.95
C ALA A 91 -1.55 -12.51 -8.34
N LYS A 92 -2.47 -13.22 -8.96
CA LYS A 92 -3.01 -12.90 -10.27
C LYS A 92 -3.70 -11.53 -10.30
N THR A 93 -4.56 -11.28 -9.32
CA THR A 93 -5.29 -10.00 -9.25
C THR A 93 -4.38 -8.82 -8.92
N LEU A 94 -3.32 -9.03 -8.13
CA LEU A 94 -2.32 -8.01 -7.89
C LEU A 94 -1.51 -7.69 -9.14
N ASP A 95 -1.15 -8.71 -9.93
CA ASP A 95 -0.47 -8.51 -11.22
C ASP A 95 -1.33 -7.71 -12.20
N GLU A 96 -2.62 -8.03 -12.29
CA GLU A 96 -3.60 -7.25 -13.07
C GLU A 96 -3.68 -5.79 -12.59
N ALA A 97 -3.70 -5.57 -11.28
CA ALA A 97 -3.74 -4.23 -10.69
C ALA A 97 -2.47 -3.43 -10.99
N ILE A 98 -1.30 -4.06 -10.98
CA ILE A 98 -0.04 -3.42 -11.37
C ILE A 98 -0.09 -3.00 -12.84
N GLY A 99 -0.62 -3.83 -13.71
CA GLY A 99 -0.83 -3.49 -15.12
C GLY A 99 -1.72 -2.25 -15.29
N GLU A 100 -2.87 -2.22 -14.63
CA GLU A 100 -3.79 -1.07 -14.68
C GLU A 100 -3.16 0.20 -14.09
N HIS A 101 -2.39 0.07 -13.02
CA HIS A 101 -1.65 1.16 -12.40
C HIS A 101 -0.63 1.79 -13.37
N LEU A 102 0.12 0.97 -14.09
CA LEU A 102 1.06 1.42 -15.12
C LEU A 102 0.37 2.08 -16.31
N GLU A 103 -0.69 1.48 -16.81
CA GLU A 103 -1.47 2.03 -17.93
C GLU A 103 -2.06 3.40 -17.61
N ASN A 104 -2.47 3.62 -16.37
CA ASN A 104 -3.04 4.88 -15.91
C ASN A 104 -1.98 5.88 -15.39
N GLN A 105 -0.69 5.55 -15.48
CA GLN A 105 0.42 6.42 -15.09
C GLN A 105 0.27 6.97 -13.66
N ARG A 106 0.07 6.05 -12.71
CA ARG A 106 -0.15 6.39 -11.29
C ARG A 106 1.14 6.40 -10.47
N GLU A 107 2.28 6.60 -11.11
CA GLU A 107 3.58 6.76 -10.44
C GLU A 107 3.61 8.05 -9.62
N PRO A 108 4.37 8.08 -8.52
CA PRO A 108 4.50 9.27 -7.70
C PRO A 108 5.13 10.44 -8.48
N SER A 109 4.49 11.60 -8.41
CA SER A 109 5.07 12.82 -8.95
C SER A 109 6.25 13.32 -8.10
N ARG A 110 7.16 14.03 -8.73
CA ARG A 110 8.23 14.74 -8.03
C ARG A 110 7.80 16.09 -7.44
N ARG A 111 6.61 16.57 -7.79
CA ARG A 111 6.10 17.88 -7.38
C ARG A 111 5.16 17.76 -6.19
N VAL A 112 5.39 18.60 -5.21
CA VAL A 112 4.49 18.76 -4.07
C VAL A 112 3.10 19.20 -4.53
N ASN A 113 2.06 18.75 -3.86
CA ASN A 113 0.64 18.91 -4.19
C ASN A 113 0.18 18.18 -5.47
N GLU A 114 0.96 17.24 -5.94
CA GLU A 114 0.56 16.25 -6.93
C GLU A 114 0.54 14.86 -6.29
N LEU A 115 0.16 13.83 -7.07
CA LEU A 115 0.13 12.45 -6.59
C LEU A 115 1.49 12.04 -6.03
N ASP A 116 1.53 11.70 -4.76
CA ASP A 116 2.72 11.17 -4.10
C ASP A 116 2.66 9.64 -3.96
N THR A 117 3.60 9.06 -3.26
CA THR A 117 3.65 7.63 -3.02
C THR A 117 2.37 7.10 -2.37
N ARG A 118 1.77 7.82 -1.42
CA ARG A 118 0.53 7.39 -0.75
C ARG A 118 -0.64 7.36 -1.72
N GLY A 119 -0.75 8.36 -2.58
CA GLY A 119 -1.76 8.39 -3.63
C GLY A 119 -1.53 7.30 -4.69
N SER A 120 -0.29 7.05 -5.06
CA SER A 120 0.09 5.95 -5.95
C SER A 120 -0.33 4.59 -5.37
N HIS A 121 -0.08 4.34 -4.09
CA HIS A 121 -0.49 3.13 -3.39
C HIS A 121 -2.01 3.02 -3.24
N PHE A 122 -2.69 4.14 -3.02
CA PHE A 122 -4.15 4.18 -3.03
C PHE A 122 -4.72 3.67 -4.36
N TYR A 123 -4.18 4.14 -5.48
CA TYR A 123 -4.63 3.67 -6.80
C TYR A 123 -4.31 2.20 -7.04
N LEU A 124 -3.17 1.70 -6.58
CA LEU A 124 -2.90 0.27 -6.65
C LEU A 124 -3.92 -0.54 -5.85
N ALA A 125 -4.24 -0.09 -4.63
CA ALA A 125 -5.26 -0.72 -3.80
C ALA A 125 -6.64 -0.71 -4.46
N TYR A 126 -7.00 0.39 -5.09
CA TYR A 126 -8.25 0.52 -5.81
C TYR A 126 -8.33 -0.45 -6.99
N TYR A 127 -7.30 -0.49 -7.84
CA TYR A 127 -7.26 -1.41 -8.96
C TYR A 127 -7.23 -2.87 -8.52
N TRP A 128 -6.55 -3.17 -7.44
CA TRP A 128 -6.54 -4.51 -6.86
C TRP A 128 -7.92 -4.91 -6.32
N ALA A 129 -8.60 -4.04 -5.61
CA ALA A 129 -9.97 -4.27 -5.15
C ALA A 129 -10.93 -4.52 -6.35
N LYS A 130 -10.78 -3.76 -7.43
CA LYS A 130 -11.52 -3.98 -8.69
C LYS A 130 -11.23 -5.34 -9.32
N ALA A 131 -9.99 -5.76 -9.39
CA ALA A 131 -9.58 -7.06 -9.92
C ALA A 131 -10.16 -8.20 -9.07
N LEU A 132 -10.09 -8.08 -7.74
CA LEU A 132 -10.67 -9.04 -6.81
C LEU A 132 -12.20 -9.09 -6.90
N ALA A 133 -12.85 -7.97 -7.17
CA ALA A 133 -14.30 -7.92 -7.39
C ALA A 133 -14.72 -8.58 -8.71
N LYS A 134 -13.88 -8.58 -9.72
CA LYS A 134 -14.16 -9.15 -11.04
C LYS A 134 -13.91 -10.66 -11.13
N GLN A 135 -12.96 -11.20 -10.37
CA GLN A 135 -12.64 -12.62 -10.38
C GLN A 135 -13.84 -13.45 -9.90
N THR A 136 -13.98 -14.66 -10.40
CA THR A 136 -15.12 -15.57 -10.12
C THR A 136 -14.68 -16.90 -9.51
N GLU A 137 -13.38 -17.09 -9.30
CA GLU A 137 -12.81 -18.33 -8.78
C GLU A 137 -13.06 -18.49 -7.27
N ASP A 138 -13.09 -17.38 -6.51
CA ASP A 138 -13.45 -17.33 -5.10
C ASP A 138 -14.62 -16.35 -4.89
N THR A 139 -15.81 -16.88 -4.72
CA THR A 139 -17.05 -16.08 -4.61
C THR A 139 -17.17 -15.33 -3.28
N GLU A 140 -16.57 -15.84 -2.21
CA GLU A 140 -16.54 -15.16 -0.92
C GLU A 140 -15.65 -13.91 -1.03
N LEU A 141 -14.45 -14.09 -1.57
CA LEU A 141 -13.52 -13.01 -1.83
C LEU A 141 -14.13 -11.95 -2.75
N GLN A 142 -14.75 -12.40 -3.84
CA GLN A 142 -15.46 -11.52 -4.78
C GLN A 142 -16.53 -10.68 -4.05
N SER A 143 -17.35 -11.30 -3.24
CA SER A 143 -18.44 -10.63 -2.52
C SER A 143 -17.95 -9.53 -1.58
N ILE A 144 -16.83 -9.74 -0.91
CA ILE A 144 -16.17 -8.75 -0.06
C ILE A 144 -15.70 -7.57 -0.91
N PHE A 145 -14.97 -7.85 -1.98
CA PHE A 145 -14.29 -6.81 -2.75
C PHE A 145 -15.21 -6.05 -3.72
N ILE A 146 -16.36 -6.57 -4.08
CA ILE A 146 -17.41 -5.77 -4.74
C ILE A 146 -17.78 -4.58 -3.86
N LYS A 147 -18.02 -4.80 -2.58
CA LYS A 147 -18.40 -3.71 -1.64
C LYS A 147 -17.26 -2.72 -1.46
N VAL A 148 -16.04 -3.23 -1.29
CA VAL A 148 -14.85 -2.39 -1.10
C VAL A 148 -14.57 -1.54 -2.33
N ALA A 149 -14.58 -2.14 -3.52
CA ALA A 149 -14.37 -1.42 -4.77
C ALA A 149 -15.43 -0.33 -5.01
N ASP A 150 -16.69 -0.62 -4.72
CA ASP A 150 -17.77 0.36 -4.82
C ASP A 150 -17.60 1.51 -3.84
N GLN A 151 -17.24 1.23 -2.59
CA GLN A 151 -16.99 2.27 -1.59
C GLN A 151 -15.79 3.15 -1.97
N ILE A 152 -14.70 2.56 -2.44
CA ILE A 152 -13.54 3.32 -2.91
C ILE A 152 -13.92 4.18 -4.13
N SER A 153 -14.62 3.60 -5.10
CA SER A 153 -15.06 4.32 -6.30
C SER A 153 -15.93 5.54 -5.97
N ASN A 154 -16.86 5.37 -5.04
CA ASN A 154 -17.75 6.44 -4.63
C ASN A 154 -17.07 7.55 -3.82
N ASN A 155 -15.91 7.28 -3.26
CA ASN A 155 -15.16 8.22 -2.42
C ASN A 155 -13.78 8.57 -3.00
N GLU A 156 -13.51 8.26 -4.27
CA GLU A 156 -12.20 8.47 -4.90
C GLU A 156 -11.73 9.92 -4.77
N ASP A 157 -12.58 10.87 -5.14
CA ASP A 157 -12.23 12.31 -5.11
C ASP A 157 -11.95 12.79 -3.68
N GLU A 158 -12.72 12.33 -2.71
CA GLU A 158 -12.51 12.68 -1.30
C GLU A 158 -11.21 12.11 -0.76
N ILE A 159 -10.93 10.84 -1.04
CA ILE A 159 -9.68 10.19 -0.63
C ILE A 159 -8.48 10.91 -1.25
N VAL A 160 -8.53 11.20 -2.54
CA VAL A 160 -7.46 11.92 -3.23
C VAL A 160 -7.25 13.32 -2.64
N SER A 161 -8.34 14.05 -2.35
CA SER A 161 -8.26 15.34 -1.68
C SER A 161 -7.59 15.26 -0.32
N GLU A 162 -8.00 14.30 0.52
CA GLU A 162 -7.40 14.06 1.84
C GLU A 162 -5.90 13.76 1.75
N LEU A 163 -5.46 13.01 0.73
CA LEU A 163 -4.06 12.68 0.50
C LEU A 163 -3.23 13.87 -0.03
N LEU A 164 -3.85 14.80 -0.76
CA LEU A 164 -3.19 15.99 -1.28
C LEU A 164 -3.10 17.12 -0.23
N ASP A 165 -4.14 17.31 0.56
CA ASP A 165 -4.27 18.43 1.51
C ASP A 165 -3.23 18.43 2.65
N ILE A 166 -2.62 17.29 2.90
CA ILE A 166 -1.58 17.14 3.92
C ILE A 166 -0.18 17.50 3.43
N GLN A 167 -0.02 17.68 2.13
CA GLN A 167 1.27 17.99 1.52
C GLN A 167 1.63 19.48 1.66
N GLY A 168 2.90 19.79 1.38
CA GLY A 168 3.40 21.16 1.42
C GLY A 168 3.61 21.73 2.84
N LYS A 169 3.61 20.87 3.85
CA LYS A 169 3.81 21.24 5.26
C LYS A 169 4.81 20.28 5.90
N PRO A 170 5.61 20.75 6.86
CA PRO A 170 6.46 19.88 7.65
C PRO A 170 5.66 18.81 8.40
N VAL A 171 6.23 17.61 8.47
CA VAL A 171 5.63 16.44 9.13
C VAL A 171 6.52 16.02 10.29
N ASP A 172 5.92 15.76 11.45
CA ASP A 172 6.60 15.19 12.60
C ASP A 172 6.38 13.68 12.63
N ILE A 173 7.46 12.91 12.58
CA ILE A 173 7.46 11.44 12.71
C ILE A 173 8.21 10.98 13.98
N GLY A 174 8.61 11.89 14.86
CA GLY A 174 9.33 11.56 16.10
C GLY A 174 10.82 11.30 15.94
N GLY A 175 11.36 11.36 14.73
CA GLY A 175 12.77 11.17 14.41
C GLY A 175 13.02 10.13 13.33
N TYR A 176 14.23 10.18 12.75
CA TYR A 176 14.60 9.27 11.64
C TYR A 176 14.97 7.85 12.11
N TYR A 177 15.78 7.75 13.15
CA TYR A 177 16.32 6.45 13.58
C TYR A 177 15.37 5.63 14.44
N GLN A 178 14.49 6.30 15.16
CA GLN A 178 13.43 5.71 15.98
C GLN A 178 12.17 6.56 15.81
N PRO A 179 11.50 6.46 14.65
CA PRO A 179 10.26 7.19 14.44
C PRO A 179 9.19 6.70 15.41
N ASP A 180 8.34 7.63 15.84
CA ASP A 180 7.17 7.33 16.66
C ASP A 180 6.13 6.61 15.80
N GLU A 181 5.61 5.50 16.29
CA GLU A 181 4.70 4.64 15.54
C GLU A 181 3.36 5.34 15.24
N GLU A 182 2.81 6.06 16.21
CA GLU A 182 1.53 6.75 16.05
C GLU A 182 1.66 7.93 15.08
N LEU A 183 2.69 8.75 15.25
CA LEU A 183 2.98 9.88 14.34
C LEU A 183 3.25 9.40 12.92
N THR A 184 4.01 8.32 12.77
CA THR A 184 4.31 7.72 11.47
C THR A 184 3.03 7.18 10.81
N SER A 185 2.23 6.40 11.52
CA SER A 185 0.97 5.85 11.00
C SER A 185 0.02 6.94 10.56
N LYS A 186 -0.12 8.00 11.35
CA LYS A 186 -0.95 9.16 11.00
C LYS A 186 -0.46 9.85 9.74
N SER A 187 0.85 9.99 9.58
CA SER A 187 1.46 10.64 8.43
C SER A 187 1.38 9.79 7.14
N MET A 188 1.47 8.47 7.28
CA MET A 188 1.46 7.53 6.16
C MET A 188 0.05 7.10 5.74
N ARG A 189 -0.92 7.18 6.65
CA ARG A 189 -2.33 6.81 6.45
C ARG A 189 -3.28 7.97 6.77
N PRO A 190 -3.13 9.11 6.08
CA PRO A 190 -3.85 10.34 6.46
C PRO A 190 -5.31 10.38 5.99
N SER A 191 -5.71 9.54 5.03
CA SER A 191 -7.09 9.50 4.57
C SER A 191 -7.99 8.73 5.54
N ASN A 192 -8.78 9.44 6.32
CA ASN A 192 -9.77 8.82 7.20
C ASN A 192 -10.83 8.06 6.44
N THR A 193 -11.22 8.55 5.27
CA THR A 193 -12.20 7.91 4.40
C THR A 193 -11.69 6.55 3.92
N LEU A 194 -10.46 6.48 3.41
CA LEU A 194 -9.84 5.21 3.00
C LEU A 194 -9.65 4.26 4.19
N ASN A 195 -9.15 4.76 5.31
CA ASN A 195 -8.95 3.95 6.52
C ASN A 195 -10.27 3.31 6.96
N SER A 196 -11.36 4.08 6.98
CA SER A 196 -12.68 3.57 7.37
C SER A 196 -13.21 2.47 6.43
N ILE A 197 -12.90 2.54 5.15
CA ILE A 197 -13.26 1.49 4.18
C ILE A 197 -12.46 0.22 4.46
N LEU A 198 -11.14 0.35 4.67
CA LEU A 198 -10.25 -0.80 4.91
C LEU A 198 -10.51 -1.47 6.26
N ASP A 199 -10.91 -0.72 7.29
CA ASP A 199 -11.22 -1.26 8.62
C ASP A 199 -12.50 -2.11 8.64
N GLN A 200 -13.30 -2.11 7.56
CA GLN A 200 -14.51 -2.94 7.43
C GLN A 200 -14.22 -4.34 6.83
N ILE A 201 -12.99 -4.58 6.38
CA ILE A 201 -12.56 -5.84 5.81
C ILE A 201 -12.07 -6.77 6.92
#